data_a4cfe128571fc6d536931326b111e399
#
_entry.id   a4cfe128571fc6d536931326b111e399
#
_cell.length_a   1.000
_cell.length_b   1.000
_cell.length_c   1.000
_cell.angle_alpha   90.00
_cell.angle_beta   90.00
_cell.angle_gamma   90.00
#
_symmetry.space_group_name_H-M   'P 1'
#
loop_
_entity.id
_entity.type
_entity.pdbx_description
1 polymer ?
#
loop_
_entity_poly.entity_id
_entity_poly.type
_entity_poly.pdbx_seq_one_letter_code
_entity_poly.pdbx_strand_id
1 'polypeptide(L)'
;NVFYVDAPTYPEIHKYYGVTSAPSLLVFEKGQLKDMVKGCHDTQFYKQLFENAVFQQRVQNSTQQKSVTVYSTPTCPWCNTLKSFLRKNGIVFTDIDVSRDHEAARQMVSATGQQGVPQANIGGEWVVGFDQQKIKRLLNIQTQ
;
A
#
# COMPACT_ATOMS: atom_id res chain seq x y z
N ASN A 1 11.01 9.46 14.77
CA ASN A 1 11.04 10.32 15.95
C ASN A 1 10.21 11.59 15.70
N VAL A 2 9.48 12.05 16.70
CA VAL A 2 8.73 13.31 16.67
C VAL A 2 9.40 14.29 17.62
N PHE A 3 9.66 15.50 17.14
CA PHE A 3 10.25 16.59 17.92
C PHE A 3 9.29 17.77 17.93
N TYR A 4 9.19 18.44 19.05
CA TYR A 4 8.45 19.68 19.19
C TYR A 4 9.42 20.88 19.21
N VAL A 5 9.11 21.88 18.42
CA VAL A 5 9.90 23.12 18.36
C VAL A 5 8.98 24.31 18.65
N ASP A 6 9.33 25.06 19.68
CA ASP A 6 8.59 26.25 20.07
C ASP A 6 9.00 27.43 19.18
N ALA A 7 8.00 28.05 18.53
CA ALA A 7 8.19 29.09 17.54
C ALA A 7 8.94 30.34 18.03
N PRO A 8 8.65 30.89 19.23
CA PRO A 8 9.38 32.01 19.77
C PRO A 8 10.83 31.72 20.13
N THR A 9 11.13 30.46 20.50
CA THR A 9 12.47 30.06 20.97
C THR A 9 13.45 29.82 19.83
N TYR A 10 12.95 29.38 18.65
CA TYR A 10 13.78 29.03 17.51
C TYR A 10 13.30 29.70 16.19
N PRO A 11 13.37 31.02 16.09
CA PRO A 11 12.87 31.78 14.92
C PRO A 11 13.61 31.45 13.62
N GLU A 12 14.89 31.06 13.70
CA GLU A 12 15.70 30.68 12.55
C GLU A 12 15.18 29.43 11.83
N ILE A 13 14.60 28.48 12.55
CA ILE A 13 14.01 27.25 11.96
C ILE A 13 12.83 27.62 11.07
N HIS A 14 12.00 28.55 11.53
CA HIS A 14 10.86 29.03 10.76
C HIS A 14 11.30 29.72 9.46
N LYS A 15 12.32 30.57 9.55
CA LYS A 15 12.85 31.27 8.39
C LYS A 15 13.51 30.31 7.40
N TYR A 16 14.26 29.34 7.91
CA TYR A 16 14.98 28.37 7.08
C TYR A 16 14.05 27.46 6.28
N TYR A 17 12.96 26.98 6.90
CA TYR A 17 12.00 26.07 6.26
C TYR A 17 10.77 26.79 5.70
N GLY A 18 10.72 28.13 5.72
CA GLY A 18 9.61 28.92 5.18
C GLY A 18 8.29 28.73 5.94
N VAL A 19 8.35 28.47 7.25
CA VAL A 19 7.17 28.30 8.10
C VAL A 19 6.59 29.69 8.41
N THR A 20 5.39 29.95 7.89
CA THR A 20 4.73 31.27 8.02
C THR A 20 3.58 31.27 9.03
N SER A 21 3.20 30.12 9.56
CA SER A 21 2.08 29.98 10.50
C SER A 21 2.35 28.84 11.49
N ALA A 22 1.77 28.97 12.68
CA ALA A 22 1.76 27.93 13.70
C ALA A 22 0.30 27.50 13.99
N PRO A 23 0.05 26.24 14.29
CA PRO A 23 0.99 25.12 14.25
C PRO A 23 1.32 24.67 12.81
N SER A 24 2.54 24.19 12.59
CA SER A 24 2.95 23.56 11.34
C SER A 24 3.72 22.27 11.62
N LEU A 25 3.41 21.21 10.88
CA LEU A 25 4.12 19.95 10.95
C LEU A 25 5.09 19.84 9.76
N LEU A 26 6.37 19.67 10.04
CA LEU A 26 7.41 19.41 9.05
C LEU A 26 7.72 17.92 9.03
N VAL A 27 7.62 17.30 7.88
CA VAL A 27 7.94 15.88 7.68
C VAL A 27 9.30 15.76 7.01
N PHE A 28 10.26 15.12 7.69
CA PHE A 28 11.60 14.89 7.17
C PHE A 28 11.81 13.42 6.81
N GLU A 29 12.45 13.18 5.68
CA GLU A 29 12.92 11.86 5.28
C GLU A 29 14.42 11.93 4.93
N LYS A 30 15.21 11.08 5.61
CA LYS A 30 16.69 11.02 5.44
C LYS A 30 17.37 12.40 5.58
N GLY A 31 16.85 13.25 6.48
CA GLY A 31 17.39 14.58 6.74
C GLY A 31 16.94 15.68 5.77
N GLN A 32 16.11 15.36 4.80
CA GLN A 32 15.52 16.34 3.86
C GLN A 32 14.05 16.59 4.19
N LEU A 33 13.62 17.86 4.08
CA LEU A 33 12.22 18.23 4.22
C LEU A 33 11.43 17.65 3.05
N LYS A 34 10.47 16.77 3.34
CA LYS A 34 9.64 16.11 2.36
C LYS A 34 8.28 16.78 2.19
N ASP A 35 7.68 17.17 3.31
CA ASP A 35 6.34 17.76 3.31
C ASP A 35 6.15 18.75 4.45
N MET A 36 5.20 19.68 4.29
CA MET A 36 4.83 20.66 5.30
C MET A 36 3.31 20.77 5.38
N VAL A 37 2.76 20.42 6.54
CA VAL A 37 1.34 20.53 6.84
C VAL A 37 1.10 21.75 7.72
N LYS A 38 0.30 22.70 7.26
CA LYS A 38 -0.02 23.92 7.97
C LYS A 38 -1.38 23.82 8.67
N GLY A 39 -1.45 24.33 9.90
CA GLY A 39 -2.67 24.36 10.70
C GLY A 39 -2.93 23.07 11.48
N CYS A 40 -4.06 23.07 12.20
CA CYS A 40 -4.55 21.89 12.92
C CYS A 40 -5.47 21.06 12.03
N HIS A 41 -5.25 19.78 12.01
CA HIS A 41 -6.10 18.79 11.34
C HIS A 41 -6.62 17.80 12.38
N ASP A 42 -7.57 16.97 11.98
CA ASP A 42 -8.12 15.95 12.86
C ASP A 42 -7.16 14.77 13.08
N THR A 43 -7.48 13.94 14.06
CA THR A 43 -6.66 12.76 14.39
C THR A 43 -6.57 11.76 13.24
N GLN A 44 -7.60 11.70 12.40
CA GLN A 44 -7.64 10.79 11.25
C GLN A 44 -6.67 11.23 10.16
N PHE A 45 -6.57 12.53 9.91
CA PHE A 45 -5.61 13.10 8.97
C PHE A 45 -4.16 12.73 9.37
N TYR A 46 -3.80 12.92 10.65
CA TYR A 46 -2.45 12.58 11.12
C TYR A 46 -2.19 11.07 11.11
N LYS A 47 -3.18 10.24 11.44
CA LYS A 47 -3.06 8.79 11.28
C LYS A 47 -2.74 8.39 9.86
N GLN A 48 -3.49 8.90 8.88
CA GLN A 48 -3.24 8.62 7.47
C GLN A 48 -1.87 9.13 7.00
N LEU A 49 -1.47 10.32 7.45
CA LEU A 49 -0.16 10.87 7.13
C LEU A 49 0.98 9.97 7.64
N PHE A 50 0.89 9.51 8.90
CA PHE A 50 1.90 8.65 9.51
C PHE A 50 1.83 7.22 9.01
N GLU A 51 0.65 6.68 8.77
CA GLU A 51 0.47 5.35 8.17
C GLU A 51 1.01 5.31 6.75
N ASN A 52 0.75 6.34 5.94
CA ASN A 52 1.33 6.46 4.61
C ASN A 52 2.85 6.65 4.65
N ALA A 53 3.39 7.40 5.60
CA ALA A 53 4.83 7.56 5.76
C ALA A 53 5.52 6.26 6.18
N VAL A 54 4.92 5.51 7.11
CA VAL A 54 5.40 4.18 7.53
C VAL A 54 5.23 3.15 6.40
N PHE A 55 4.15 3.27 5.62
CA PHE A 55 3.88 2.42 4.47
C PHE A 55 4.89 2.65 3.34
N GLN A 56 5.22 3.91 3.03
CA GLN A 56 6.24 4.23 2.02
C GLN A 56 7.65 3.78 2.44
N GLN A 57 8.01 3.83 3.73
CA GLN A 57 9.27 3.28 4.20
C GLN A 57 9.33 1.75 4.07
N ARG A 58 8.22 1.04 4.28
CA ARG A 58 8.15 -0.40 4.04
C ARG A 58 8.21 -0.74 2.56
N VAL A 59 7.63 0.09 1.70
CA VAL A 59 7.68 -0.08 0.24
C VAL A 59 9.07 0.22 -0.33
N GLN A 60 9.84 1.13 0.26
CA GLN A 60 11.22 1.42 -0.19
C GLN A 60 12.26 0.42 0.33
N ASN A 61 11.97 -0.30 1.43
CA ASN A 61 12.80 -1.39 1.95
C ASN A 61 12.41 -2.78 1.41
N SER A 62 11.24 -2.92 0.81
CA SER A 62 10.89 -4.12 0.05
C SER A 62 11.28 -3.86 -1.40
N THR A 63 12.44 -4.38 -1.82
CA THR A 63 12.79 -4.66 -3.21
C THR A 63 11.51 -4.82 -4.04
N GLN A 64 11.14 -3.75 -4.80
CA GLN A 64 10.20 -3.82 -5.92
C GLN A 64 9.05 -4.83 -5.73
N GLN A 65 8.16 -4.60 -4.74
CA GLN A 65 6.98 -5.43 -4.62
C GLN A 65 6.14 -5.25 -5.89
N LYS A 66 6.02 -6.31 -6.66
CA LYS A 66 5.18 -6.34 -7.84
C LYS A 66 3.75 -5.97 -7.45
N SER A 67 3.06 -5.19 -8.26
CA SER A 67 1.64 -4.92 -8.06
C SER A 67 0.86 -6.22 -8.04
N VAL A 68 -0.03 -6.39 -7.07
CA VAL A 68 -0.87 -7.58 -6.93
C VAL A 68 -2.33 -7.19 -7.02
N THR A 69 -3.03 -7.77 -7.98
CA THR A 69 -4.49 -7.61 -8.11
C THR A 69 -5.13 -9.00 -8.00
N VAL A 70 -6.09 -9.14 -7.10
CA VAL A 70 -6.85 -10.38 -6.89
C VAL A 70 -8.24 -10.21 -7.48
N TYR A 71 -8.65 -11.15 -8.29
CA TYR A 71 -9.99 -11.24 -8.87
C TYR A 71 -10.76 -12.29 -8.10
N SER A 72 -11.83 -11.88 -7.44
CA SER A 72 -12.55 -12.71 -6.48
C SER A 72 -14.06 -12.53 -6.56
N THR A 73 -14.81 -13.37 -5.82
CA THR A 73 -16.22 -13.18 -5.54
C THR A 73 -16.46 -13.30 -4.02
N PRO A 74 -17.51 -12.67 -3.46
CA PRO A 74 -17.75 -12.67 -2.01
C PRO A 74 -17.96 -14.07 -1.41
N THR A 75 -18.52 -14.99 -2.16
CA THR A 75 -18.88 -16.33 -1.70
C THR A 75 -17.82 -17.40 -1.96
N CYS A 76 -16.65 -17.01 -2.47
CA CYS A 76 -15.59 -17.92 -2.87
C CYS A 76 -14.65 -18.29 -1.70
N PRO A 77 -14.65 -19.52 -1.17
CA PRO A 77 -13.77 -19.92 -0.07
C PRO A 77 -12.28 -19.86 -0.43
N TRP A 78 -11.91 -20.29 -1.63
CA TRP A 78 -10.54 -20.26 -2.12
C TRP A 78 -10.00 -18.84 -2.33
N CYS A 79 -10.88 -17.89 -2.68
CA CYS A 79 -10.52 -16.47 -2.74
C CYS A 79 -10.13 -15.94 -1.35
N ASN A 80 -10.88 -16.32 -0.31
CA ASN A 80 -10.58 -15.95 1.06
C ASN A 80 -9.25 -16.56 1.53
N THR A 81 -8.97 -17.81 1.13
CA THR A 81 -7.70 -18.49 1.43
C THR A 81 -6.52 -17.75 0.77
N LEU A 82 -6.64 -17.39 -0.49
CA LEU A 82 -5.62 -16.60 -1.21
C LEU A 82 -5.39 -15.24 -0.55
N LYS A 83 -6.46 -14.50 -0.26
CA LYS A 83 -6.37 -13.18 0.40
C LYS A 83 -5.74 -13.26 1.79
N SER A 84 -6.08 -14.29 2.57
CA SER A 84 -5.48 -14.54 3.88
C SER A 84 -4.00 -14.89 3.79
N PHE A 85 -3.62 -15.69 2.80
CA PHE A 85 -2.21 -15.99 2.53
C PHE A 85 -1.40 -14.74 2.18
N LEU A 86 -1.91 -13.87 1.31
CA LEU A 86 -1.24 -12.62 0.95
C LEU A 86 -1.08 -11.70 2.17
N ARG A 87 -2.13 -11.53 2.98
CA ARG A 87 -2.07 -10.73 4.22
C ARG A 87 -1.05 -11.27 5.22
N LYS A 88 -1.02 -12.59 5.44
CA LYS A 88 -0.04 -13.22 6.35
C LYS A 88 1.41 -12.96 5.94
N ASN A 89 1.67 -12.83 4.64
CA ASN A 89 2.99 -12.54 4.12
C ASN A 89 3.26 -11.03 3.94
N GLY A 90 2.38 -10.15 4.46
CA GLY A 90 2.54 -8.71 4.38
C GLY A 90 2.39 -8.15 2.97
N ILE A 91 1.76 -8.89 2.05
CA ILE A 91 1.56 -8.47 0.66
C ILE A 91 0.32 -7.59 0.57
N VAL A 92 0.51 -6.40 0.04
CA VAL A 92 -0.58 -5.49 -0.30
C VAL A 92 -1.13 -5.86 -1.67
N PHE A 93 -2.44 -5.90 -1.79
CA PHE A 93 -3.12 -6.24 -3.04
C PHE A 93 -4.41 -5.44 -3.20
N THR A 94 -4.82 -5.27 -4.45
CA THR A 94 -6.15 -4.76 -4.81
C THR A 94 -7.09 -5.95 -4.99
N ASP A 95 -8.26 -5.92 -4.37
CA ASP A 95 -9.29 -6.95 -4.51
C ASP A 95 -10.41 -6.45 -5.41
N ILE A 96 -10.67 -7.14 -6.51
CA ILE A 96 -11.72 -6.81 -7.48
C ILE A 96 -12.80 -7.88 -7.42
N ASP A 97 -14.02 -7.46 -7.12
CA ASP A 97 -15.20 -8.31 -7.14
C ASP A 97 -15.74 -8.45 -8.57
N VAL A 98 -15.37 -9.54 -9.23
CA VAL A 98 -15.77 -9.81 -10.62
C VAL A 98 -17.25 -10.19 -10.77
N SER A 99 -17.98 -10.39 -9.68
CA SER A 99 -19.44 -10.55 -9.72
C SER A 99 -20.18 -9.22 -9.95
N ARG A 100 -19.50 -8.10 -9.66
CA ARG A 100 -20.01 -6.73 -9.82
C ARG A 100 -19.32 -5.98 -10.96
N ASP A 101 -18.02 -6.22 -11.12
CA ASP A 101 -17.21 -5.59 -12.16
C ASP A 101 -17.09 -6.52 -13.38
N HIS A 102 -18.05 -6.39 -14.28
CA HIS A 102 -18.10 -7.19 -15.51
C HIS A 102 -16.96 -6.86 -16.49
N GLU A 103 -16.41 -5.65 -16.43
CA GLU A 103 -15.28 -5.28 -17.28
C GLU A 103 -14.02 -5.98 -16.79
N ALA A 104 -13.74 -5.94 -15.48
CA ALA A 104 -12.64 -6.69 -14.89
C ALA A 104 -12.78 -8.21 -15.11
N ALA A 105 -14.01 -8.74 -15.05
CA ALA A 105 -14.27 -10.15 -15.38
C ALA A 105 -13.87 -10.49 -16.82
N ARG A 106 -14.24 -9.64 -17.79
CA ARG A 106 -13.87 -9.83 -19.21
C ARG A 106 -12.36 -9.75 -19.42
N GLN A 107 -11.69 -8.79 -18.78
CA GLN A 107 -10.23 -8.65 -18.84
C GLN A 107 -9.52 -9.88 -18.30
N MET A 108 -9.97 -10.38 -17.14
CA MET A 108 -9.45 -11.60 -16.53
C MET A 108 -9.58 -12.81 -17.46
N VAL A 109 -10.76 -13.01 -18.04
CA VAL A 109 -11.04 -14.13 -18.95
C VAL A 109 -10.24 -13.98 -20.26
N SER A 110 -10.16 -12.78 -20.81
CA SER A 110 -9.37 -12.50 -22.02
C SER A 110 -7.88 -12.81 -21.83
N ALA A 111 -7.35 -12.53 -20.63
CA ALA A 111 -5.93 -12.74 -20.32
C ALA A 111 -5.59 -14.20 -20.00
N THR A 112 -6.51 -14.94 -19.39
CA THR A 112 -6.23 -16.28 -18.87
C THR A 112 -6.96 -17.41 -19.58
N GLY A 113 -8.01 -17.09 -20.33
CA GLY A 113 -8.93 -18.07 -20.90
C GLY A 113 -9.82 -18.78 -19.87
N GLN A 114 -9.78 -18.37 -18.59
CA GLN A 114 -10.47 -19.04 -17.49
C GLN A 114 -11.46 -18.10 -16.81
N GLN A 115 -12.67 -18.61 -16.51
CA GLN A 115 -13.72 -17.84 -15.82
C GLN A 115 -13.70 -18.03 -14.30
N GLY A 116 -13.04 -19.08 -13.82
CA GLY A 116 -13.01 -19.42 -12.40
C GLY A 116 -12.23 -18.40 -11.56
N VAL A 117 -12.62 -18.25 -10.31
CA VAL A 117 -11.92 -17.46 -9.28
C VAL A 117 -11.45 -18.37 -8.14
N PRO A 118 -10.39 -18.01 -7.39
CA PRO A 118 -9.59 -16.80 -7.49
C PRO A 118 -8.64 -16.80 -8.69
N GLN A 119 -8.34 -15.61 -9.19
CA GLN A 119 -7.19 -15.38 -10.05
C GLN A 119 -6.41 -14.19 -9.51
N ALA A 120 -5.10 -14.15 -9.72
CA ALA A 120 -4.27 -13.04 -9.33
C ALA A 120 -3.36 -12.59 -10.47
N ASN A 121 -3.27 -11.29 -10.68
CA ASN A 121 -2.25 -10.69 -11.52
C ASN A 121 -1.14 -10.14 -10.63
N ILE A 122 0.09 -10.63 -10.81
CA ILE A 122 1.25 -10.29 -10.01
C ILE A 122 2.32 -9.70 -10.94
N GLY A 123 2.38 -8.37 -11.02
CA GLY A 123 3.33 -7.67 -11.89
C GLY A 123 3.19 -8.02 -13.37
N GLY A 124 1.96 -8.27 -13.84
CA GLY A 124 1.66 -8.69 -15.21
C GLY A 124 1.56 -10.21 -15.42
N GLU A 125 2.00 -11.02 -14.48
CA GLU A 125 1.89 -12.48 -14.55
C GLU A 125 0.60 -12.99 -13.87
N TRP A 126 -0.14 -13.82 -14.58
CA TRP A 126 -1.38 -14.38 -14.09
C TRP A 126 -1.19 -15.71 -13.36
N VAL A 127 -1.86 -15.83 -12.23
CA VAL A 127 -1.98 -17.06 -11.45
C VAL A 127 -3.46 -17.42 -11.38
N VAL A 128 -3.81 -18.56 -11.94
CA VAL A 128 -5.18 -19.11 -11.93
C VAL A 128 -5.31 -20.03 -10.73
N GLY A 129 -6.34 -19.82 -9.92
CA GLY A 129 -6.53 -20.56 -8.68
C GLY A 129 -5.56 -20.13 -7.57
N PHE A 130 -5.46 -20.95 -6.52
CA PHE A 130 -4.53 -20.74 -5.41
C PHE A 130 -3.27 -21.60 -5.57
N ASP A 131 -2.39 -21.19 -6.47
CA ASP A 131 -1.05 -21.79 -6.61
C ASP A 131 -0.06 -21.07 -5.69
N GLN A 132 0.07 -21.59 -4.47
CA GLN A 132 0.92 -21.03 -3.43
C GLN A 132 2.40 -20.99 -3.84
N GLN A 133 2.89 -21.99 -4.58
CA GLN A 133 4.29 -22.06 -4.99
C GLN A 133 4.62 -20.99 -6.04
N LYS A 134 3.74 -20.85 -7.05
CA LYS A 134 3.88 -19.82 -8.07
C LYS A 134 3.80 -18.42 -7.46
N ILE A 135 2.87 -18.18 -6.54
CA ILE A 135 2.73 -16.90 -5.84
C ILE A 135 3.99 -16.56 -5.03
N LYS A 136 4.50 -17.53 -4.24
CA LYS A 136 5.74 -17.34 -3.47
C LYS A 136 6.92 -16.97 -4.36
N ARG A 137 7.09 -17.66 -5.48
CA ARG A 137 8.17 -17.40 -6.45
C ARG A 137 8.04 -16.01 -7.06
N LEU A 138 6.84 -15.60 -7.48
CA LEU A 138 6.59 -14.31 -8.12
C LEU A 138 6.81 -13.14 -7.18
N LEU A 139 6.49 -13.33 -5.88
CA LEU A 139 6.58 -12.31 -4.85
C LEU A 139 7.88 -12.40 -4.02
N ASN A 140 8.80 -13.31 -4.36
CA ASN A 140 10.03 -13.57 -3.62
C ASN A 140 9.80 -13.83 -2.11
N ILE A 141 8.68 -14.51 -1.77
CA ILE A 141 8.37 -14.88 -0.40
C ILE A 141 9.25 -16.06 0.00
N GLN A 142 10.20 -15.82 0.89
CA GLN A 142 11.05 -16.91 1.42
C GLN A 142 10.23 -17.81 2.33
N THR A 143 10.34 -19.11 2.11
CA THR A 143 9.78 -20.13 3.01
C THR A 143 10.76 -20.30 4.17
N GLN A 144 10.37 -19.82 5.35
CA GLN A 144 11.01 -20.24 6.59
C GLN A 144 10.58 -21.63 6.95
#